data_113588469c35051defe61f58c518fca1
#
_entry.id   113588469c35051defe61f58c518fca1
#
_cell.length_a   1.000
_cell.length_b   1.000
_cell.length_c   1.000
_cell.angle_alpha   90.00
_cell.angle_beta   90.00
_cell.angle_gamma   90.00
#
_symmetry.space_group_name_H-M   'P 1'
#
loop_
_entity.id
_entity.type
_entity.pdbx_description
1 polymer ?
#
loop_
_entity_poly.entity_id
_entity_poly.type
_entity_poly.pdbx_seq_one_letter_code
_entity_poly.pdbx_strand_id
1 'polypeptide(L)'
;DMYLDNDGNVMRSASLDGPLASGIPGLPAALHHVSLDYGTMPLYKLLQPAIRLARDGFPAYERLITALLVAEKSRTLSPKFKEIFMPDGKPPVVGQIVRQPELAKTLEILASSGHTGFYDSVFTQKMVEESNQDGSIWHLDDFKSYAVTERAPINISFLGAKLTMAPPPSSGGTTIATILNIISHFDFMGMDSAERAHLITESMR
;
A
#
# COMPACT_ATOMS: atom_id res chain seq x y z
N ASP A 1 17.11 5.54 -15.70
CA ASP A 1 18.08 4.58 -15.11
C ASP A 1 18.39 4.88 -13.63
N MET A 2 17.36 5.27 -12.85
CA MET A 2 17.52 5.70 -11.45
C MET A 2 18.02 4.60 -10.48
N TYR A 3 18.06 3.36 -10.93
CA TYR A 3 18.56 2.23 -10.16
C TYR A 3 19.91 1.67 -10.69
N LEU A 4 20.61 2.43 -11.51
CA LEU A 4 21.96 2.11 -11.96
C LEU A 4 22.98 3.03 -11.29
N ASP A 5 24.15 2.50 -10.97
CA ASP A 5 25.30 3.32 -10.57
C ASP A 5 26.00 3.96 -11.79
N ASN A 6 27.03 4.75 -11.55
CA ASN A 6 27.76 5.44 -12.61
C ASN A 6 28.46 4.49 -13.60
N ASP A 7 28.67 3.24 -13.22
CA ASP A 7 29.30 2.20 -14.03
C ASP A 7 28.25 1.32 -14.75
N GLY A 8 26.96 1.62 -14.59
CA GLY A 8 25.84 0.89 -15.18
C GLY A 8 25.43 -0.39 -14.44
N ASN A 9 25.93 -0.62 -13.21
CA ASN A 9 25.54 -1.77 -12.42
C ASN A 9 24.23 -1.52 -11.67
N VAL A 10 23.42 -2.57 -11.49
CA VAL A 10 22.13 -2.48 -10.81
C VAL A 10 22.29 -2.27 -9.30
N MET A 11 21.82 -1.14 -8.80
CA MET A 11 21.70 -0.85 -7.37
C MET A 11 20.39 -1.43 -6.81
N ARG A 12 20.33 -2.74 -6.60
CA ARG A 12 19.10 -3.42 -6.17
C ARG A 12 18.53 -2.87 -4.86
N SER A 13 19.35 -2.45 -3.92
CA SER A 13 18.91 -1.87 -2.65
C SER A 13 18.12 -0.58 -2.85
N ALA A 14 18.48 0.26 -3.81
CA ALA A 14 17.82 1.53 -4.11
C ALA A 14 16.37 1.36 -4.60
N SER A 15 16.03 0.20 -5.18
CA SER A 15 14.65 -0.12 -5.58
C SER A 15 13.80 -0.75 -4.46
N LEU A 16 14.40 -1.08 -3.33
CA LEU A 16 13.73 -1.73 -2.20
C LEU A 16 13.64 -0.83 -0.96
N ASP A 17 14.66 0.00 -0.73
CA ASP A 17 14.80 0.81 0.46
C ASP A 17 15.18 2.26 0.10
N GLY A 18 14.64 3.20 0.88
CA GLY A 18 14.95 4.62 0.72
C GLY A 18 14.01 5.37 -0.23
N PRO A 19 14.31 6.64 -0.48
CA PRO A 19 13.42 7.56 -1.20
C PRO A 19 13.16 7.17 -2.67
N LEU A 20 14.14 6.58 -3.35
CA LEU A 20 13.98 6.13 -4.73
C LEU A 20 13.03 4.92 -4.88
N ALA A 21 12.84 4.16 -3.79
CA ALA A 21 11.88 3.04 -3.78
C ALA A 21 10.43 3.50 -3.60
N SER A 22 10.20 4.79 -3.33
CA SER A 22 8.89 5.35 -3.00
C SER A 22 8.25 5.99 -4.23
N GLY A 23 7.07 5.50 -4.62
CA GLY A 23 6.22 6.16 -5.62
C GLY A 23 5.39 7.29 -5.00
N ILE A 24 4.73 8.08 -5.86
CA ILE A 24 3.76 9.09 -5.42
C ILE A 24 2.64 8.40 -4.63
N PRO A 25 2.32 8.88 -3.40
CA PRO A 25 1.29 8.26 -2.56
C PRO A 25 -0.08 8.30 -3.24
N GLY A 26 -0.64 7.15 -3.58
CA GLY A 26 -1.93 7.06 -4.27
C GLY A 26 -3.13 6.84 -3.35
N LEU A 27 -2.91 6.35 -2.12
CA LEU A 27 -3.99 6.05 -1.19
C LEU A 27 -4.87 7.24 -0.83
N PRO A 28 -4.34 8.47 -0.57
CA PRO A 28 -5.18 9.63 -0.29
C PRO A 28 -6.15 9.96 -1.43
N ALA A 29 -5.70 9.90 -2.69
CA ALA A 29 -6.56 10.11 -3.85
C ALA A 29 -7.65 9.03 -3.96
N ALA A 30 -7.28 7.77 -3.75
CA ALA A 30 -8.24 6.66 -3.78
C ALA A 30 -9.31 6.78 -2.69
N LEU A 31 -8.94 7.13 -1.45
CA LEU A 31 -9.88 7.33 -0.36
C LEU A 31 -10.85 8.49 -0.64
N HIS A 32 -10.33 9.59 -1.17
CA HIS A 32 -11.15 10.74 -1.55
C HIS A 32 -12.13 10.38 -2.67
N HIS A 33 -11.64 9.75 -3.74
CA HIS A 33 -12.44 9.32 -4.88
C HIS A 33 -13.56 8.33 -4.47
N VAL A 34 -13.21 7.26 -3.74
CA VAL A 34 -14.19 6.27 -3.28
C VAL A 34 -15.23 6.91 -2.35
N SER A 35 -14.83 7.86 -1.50
CA SER A 35 -15.77 8.56 -0.62
C SER A 35 -16.75 9.44 -1.38
N LEU A 36 -16.32 10.09 -2.47
CA LEU A 36 -17.17 10.96 -3.27
C LEU A 36 -18.14 10.17 -4.17
N ASP A 37 -17.62 9.17 -4.88
CA ASP A 37 -18.35 8.54 -5.96
C ASP A 37 -19.17 7.32 -5.49
N TYR A 38 -18.74 6.66 -4.40
CA TYR A 38 -19.34 5.44 -3.89
C TYR A 38 -19.76 5.53 -2.41
N GLY A 39 -19.33 6.59 -1.70
CA GLY A 39 -19.59 6.74 -0.27
C GLY A 39 -20.96 7.35 0.04
N THR A 40 -21.57 6.90 1.12
CA THR A 40 -22.78 7.50 1.70
C THR A 40 -22.50 8.43 2.89
N MET A 41 -21.24 8.46 3.32
CA MET A 41 -20.77 9.28 4.44
C MET A 41 -19.57 10.13 4.01
N PRO A 42 -19.52 11.41 4.38
CA PRO A 42 -18.43 12.29 3.97
C PRO A 42 -17.08 11.87 4.60
N LEU A 43 -16.01 12.02 3.83
CA LEU A 43 -14.65 11.59 4.19
C LEU A 43 -14.19 12.12 5.54
N TYR A 44 -14.52 13.39 5.87
CA TYR A 44 -14.13 13.98 7.14
C TYR A 44 -14.69 13.24 8.37
N LYS A 45 -15.89 12.63 8.26
CA LYS A 45 -16.44 11.78 9.32
C LYS A 45 -15.75 10.43 9.38
N LEU A 46 -15.47 9.84 8.22
CA LEU A 46 -14.83 8.52 8.10
C LEU A 46 -13.40 8.54 8.67
N LEU A 47 -12.68 9.64 8.51
CA LEU A 47 -11.30 9.77 8.98
C LEU A 47 -11.18 10.08 10.48
N GLN A 48 -12.24 10.52 11.18
CA GLN A 48 -12.18 10.87 12.60
C GLN A 48 -11.59 9.79 13.52
N PRO A 49 -11.95 8.49 13.40
CA PRO A 49 -11.34 7.46 14.21
C PRO A 49 -9.83 7.33 13.99
N ALA A 50 -9.39 7.38 12.72
CA ALA A 50 -7.97 7.29 12.37
C ALA A 50 -7.19 8.52 12.87
N ILE A 51 -7.76 9.72 12.74
CA ILE A 51 -7.17 10.96 13.27
C ILE A 51 -6.98 10.86 14.79
N ARG A 52 -7.98 10.39 15.53
CA ARG A 52 -7.85 10.18 16.99
C ARG A 52 -6.78 9.17 17.34
N LEU A 53 -6.76 8.00 16.68
CA LEU A 53 -5.74 6.97 16.92
C LEU A 53 -4.32 7.48 16.60
N ALA A 54 -4.15 8.27 15.56
CA ALA A 54 -2.87 8.86 15.23
C ALA A 54 -2.45 9.92 16.26
N ARG A 55 -3.37 10.80 16.67
CA ARG A 55 -3.11 11.91 17.61
C ARG A 55 -2.92 11.42 19.04
N ASP A 56 -3.91 10.69 19.56
CA ASP A 56 -3.98 10.29 20.97
C ASP A 56 -3.13 9.04 21.24
N GLY A 57 -2.89 8.26 20.17
CA GLY A 57 -2.10 7.04 20.17
C GLY A 57 -2.97 5.79 20.31
N PHE A 58 -2.30 4.68 20.08
CA PHE A 58 -2.85 3.32 20.24
C PHE A 58 -1.85 2.44 21.00
N PRO A 59 -2.32 1.44 21.74
CA PRO A 59 -1.43 0.52 22.46
C PRO A 59 -0.69 -0.38 21.47
N ALA A 60 0.63 -0.48 21.59
CA ALA A 60 1.42 -1.41 20.80
C ALA A 60 0.99 -2.85 21.09
N TYR A 61 0.94 -3.67 20.05
CA TYR A 61 0.54 -5.07 20.13
C TYR A 61 1.62 -5.98 19.53
N GLU A 62 1.62 -7.26 19.89
CA GLU A 62 2.68 -8.22 19.57
C GLU A 62 3.06 -8.24 18.08
N ARG A 63 2.08 -8.19 17.17
CA ARG A 63 2.36 -8.20 15.73
C ARG A 63 3.14 -6.95 15.27
N LEU A 64 2.84 -5.77 15.84
CA LEU A 64 3.60 -4.55 15.55
C LEU A 64 5.04 -4.71 16.04
N ILE A 65 5.22 -5.17 17.28
CA ILE A 65 6.55 -5.35 17.88
C ILE A 65 7.39 -6.33 17.06
N THR A 66 6.80 -7.47 16.68
CA THR A 66 7.48 -8.47 15.83
C THR A 66 7.87 -7.87 14.48
N ALA A 67 6.98 -7.09 13.85
CA ALA A 67 7.27 -6.42 12.57
C ALA A 67 8.41 -5.40 12.69
N LEU A 68 8.46 -4.63 13.79
CA LEU A 68 9.55 -3.69 14.08
C LEU A 68 10.89 -4.39 14.28
N LEU A 69 10.92 -5.50 15.02
CA LEU A 69 12.11 -6.32 15.22
C LEU A 69 12.65 -6.92 13.91
N VAL A 70 11.75 -7.35 13.02
CA VAL A 70 12.12 -7.86 11.69
C VAL A 70 12.67 -6.71 10.84
N ALA A 71 11.97 -5.56 10.81
CA ALA A 71 12.39 -4.40 10.05
C ALA A 71 13.78 -3.88 10.50
N GLU A 72 14.05 -3.83 11.80
CA GLU A 72 15.33 -3.40 12.32
C GLU A 72 16.51 -4.30 11.87
N LYS A 73 16.25 -5.60 11.71
CA LYS A 73 17.27 -6.56 11.25
C LYS A 73 17.49 -6.58 9.75
N SER A 74 16.44 -6.28 8.98
CA SER A 74 16.42 -6.50 7.53
C SER A 74 16.53 -5.23 6.70
N ARG A 75 16.38 -4.03 7.30
CA ARG A 75 16.30 -2.74 6.59
C ARG A 75 17.04 -1.63 7.32
N THR A 76 17.43 -0.62 6.57
CA THR A 76 17.89 0.65 7.13
C THR A 76 16.68 1.51 7.48
N LEU A 77 16.38 1.66 8.77
CA LEU A 77 15.27 2.47 9.25
C LEU A 77 15.68 3.94 9.34
N SER A 78 14.85 4.83 8.80
CA SER A 78 15.09 6.27 8.87
C SER A 78 15.08 6.78 10.32
N PRO A 79 15.79 7.88 10.63
CA PRO A 79 15.74 8.48 11.96
C PRO A 79 14.32 8.84 12.41
N LYS A 80 13.51 9.42 11.52
CA LYS A 80 12.10 9.77 11.81
C LYS A 80 11.23 8.55 12.10
N PHE A 81 11.45 7.43 11.40
CA PHE A 81 10.76 6.18 11.72
C PHE A 81 11.10 5.69 13.13
N LYS A 82 12.39 5.72 13.48
CA LYS A 82 12.85 5.31 14.83
C LYS A 82 12.30 6.22 15.92
N GLU A 83 12.25 7.53 15.69
CA GLU A 83 11.66 8.50 16.64
C GLU A 83 10.20 8.16 16.96
N ILE A 84 9.41 7.74 15.99
CA ILE A 84 8.00 7.40 16.18
C ILE A 84 7.81 6.02 16.82
N PHE A 85 8.49 5.01 16.28
CA PHE A 85 8.21 3.62 16.62
C PHE A 85 9.21 3.00 17.58
N MET A 86 10.34 3.65 17.81
CA MET A 86 11.46 3.16 18.64
C MET A 86 12.12 4.33 19.39
N PRO A 87 11.36 5.19 20.12
CA PRO A 87 11.89 6.43 20.71
C PRO A 87 13.05 6.20 21.69
N ASP A 88 13.07 5.06 22.36
CA ASP A 88 14.14 4.67 23.28
C ASP A 88 15.22 3.80 22.61
N GLY A 89 15.30 3.83 21.26
CA GLY A 89 16.20 2.98 20.48
C GLY A 89 15.79 1.50 20.44
N LYS A 90 14.59 1.16 20.90
CA LYS A 90 14.05 -0.20 20.97
C LYS A 90 12.57 -0.20 20.55
N PRO A 91 12.06 -1.31 20.00
CA PRO A 91 10.63 -1.48 19.81
C PRO A 91 9.85 -1.30 21.13
N PRO A 92 8.62 -0.80 21.07
CA PRO A 92 7.79 -0.62 22.25
C PRO A 92 7.46 -1.96 22.91
N VAL A 93 7.09 -1.93 24.18
CA VAL A 93 6.50 -3.10 24.84
C VAL A 93 4.99 -3.16 24.59
N VAL A 94 4.40 -4.35 24.77
CA VAL A 94 2.94 -4.52 24.62
C VAL A 94 2.20 -3.55 25.53
N GLY A 95 1.24 -2.82 24.99
CA GLY A 95 0.46 -1.81 25.70
C GLY A 95 1.10 -0.41 25.74
N GLN A 96 2.35 -0.24 25.38
CA GLN A 96 2.98 1.09 25.25
C GLN A 96 2.27 1.90 24.16
N ILE A 97 1.98 3.17 24.45
CA ILE A 97 1.24 4.02 23.51
C ILE A 97 2.16 4.55 22.42
N VAL A 98 1.80 4.25 21.17
CA VAL A 98 2.45 4.79 19.96
C VAL A 98 1.61 5.93 19.42
N ARG A 99 2.23 7.10 19.19
CA ARG A 99 1.57 8.30 18.67
C ARG A 99 2.21 8.74 17.36
N GLN A 100 1.39 9.25 16.45
CA GLN A 100 1.80 9.77 15.15
C GLN A 100 1.14 11.13 14.89
N PRO A 101 1.52 12.20 15.62
CA PRO A 101 0.85 13.50 15.55
C PRO A 101 0.93 14.12 14.14
N GLU A 102 2.02 13.91 13.41
CA GLU A 102 2.17 14.41 12.05
C GLU A 102 1.23 13.68 11.07
N LEU A 103 1.04 12.36 11.26
CA LEU A 103 0.04 11.62 10.50
C LEU A 103 -1.38 12.13 10.79
N ALA A 104 -1.68 12.48 12.04
CA ALA A 104 -2.97 13.06 12.40
C ALA A 104 -3.22 14.37 11.64
N LYS A 105 -2.24 15.27 11.56
CA LYS A 105 -2.32 16.51 10.77
C LYS A 105 -2.52 16.24 9.28
N THR A 106 -1.80 15.26 8.73
CA THR A 106 -1.97 14.84 7.32
C THR A 106 -3.39 14.35 7.04
N LEU A 107 -3.94 13.53 7.94
CA LEU A 107 -5.31 13.04 7.82
C LEU A 107 -6.35 14.16 7.99
N GLU A 108 -6.08 15.17 8.82
CA GLU A 108 -6.92 16.37 8.96
C GLU A 108 -6.94 17.22 7.70
N ILE A 109 -5.78 17.40 7.04
CA ILE A 109 -5.68 18.08 5.75
C ILE A 109 -6.51 17.33 4.70
N LEU A 110 -6.36 16.01 4.61
CA LEU A 110 -7.16 15.19 3.70
C LEU A 110 -8.65 15.26 4.01
N ALA A 111 -9.03 15.25 5.30
CA ALA A 111 -10.41 15.31 5.75
C ALA A 111 -11.08 16.65 5.41
N SER A 112 -10.35 17.76 5.52
CA SER A 112 -10.87 19.11 5.32
C SER A 112 -10.81 19.61 3.89
N SER A 113 -9.76 19.23 3.15
CA SER A 113 -9.44 19.81 1.83
C SER A 113 -9.36 18.75 0.73
N GLY A 114 -9.59 17.49 1.05
CA GLY A 114 -9.65 16.39 0.09
C GLY A 114 -8.38 16.24 -0.75
N HIS A 115 -8.56 15.93 -2.03
CA HIS A 115 -7.47 15.73 -2.99
C HIS A 115 -6.50 16.94 -3.03
N THR A 116 -7.02 18.14 -3.19
CA THR A 116 -6.20 19.36 -3.32
C THR A 116 -5.34 19.59 -2.08
N GLY A 117 -5.87 19.32 -0.88
CA GLY A 117 -5.13 19.48 0.36
C GLY A 117 -3.90 18.59 0.46
N PHE A 118 -3.96 17.38 -0.11
CA PHE A 118 -2.83 16.45 -0.10
C PHE A 118 -1.91 16.61 -1.31
N TYR A 119 -2.42 16.97 -2.51
CA TYR A 119 -1.65 16.91 -3.76
C TYR A 119 -1.23 18.28 -4.30
N ASP A 120 -1.84 19.38 -3.87
CA ASP A 120 -1.52 20.74 -4.35
C ASP A 120 -1.61 21.78 -3.21
N SER A 121 -0.71 21.67 -2.23
CA SER A 121 -0.71 22.54 -1.06
C SER A 121 0.71 22.79 -0.52
N VAL A 122 0.81 23.63 0.49
CA VAL A 122 2.07 23.85 1.24
C VAL A 122 2.55 22.55 1.89
N PHE A 123 1.64 21.67 2.28
CA PHE A 123 1.99 20.33 2.79
C PHE A 123 2.72 19.51 1.72
N THR A 124 2.22 19.51 0.48
CA THR A 124 2.83 18.80 -0.65
C THR A 124 4.23 19.34 -0.95
N GLN A 125 4.38 20.67 -0.96
CA GLN A 125 5.67 21.32 -1.19
C GLN A 125 6.72 20.85 -0.18
N LYS A 126 6.38 20.89 1.12
CA LYS A 126 7.28 20.42 2.19
C LYS A 126 7.63 18.95 2.06
N MET A 127 6.65 18.10 1.71
CA MET A 127 6.87 16.67 1.54
C MET A 127 7.85 16.39 0.40
N VAL A 128 7.72 17.09 -0.72
CA VAL A 128 8.63 16.99 -1.87
C VAL A 128 10.03 17.50 -1.51
N GLU A 129 10.11 18.67 -0.86
CA GLU A 129 11.39 19.26 -0.42
C GLU A 129 12.14 18.33 0.54
N GLU A 130 11.48 17.84 1.60
CA GLU A 130 12.09 16.93 2.58
C GLU A 130 12.50 15.60 1.94
N SER A 131 11.65 15.02 1.09
CA SER A 131 11.97 13.76 0.41
C SER A 131 13.17 13.90 -0.55
N ASN A 132 13.28 15.03 -1.25
CA ASN A 132 14.38 15.30 -2.17
C ASN A 132 15.71 15.57 -1.43
N GLN A 133 15.66 16.14 -0.22
CA GLN A 133 16.85 16.24 0.65
C GLN A 133 17.40 14.85 1.04
N ASP A 134 16.51 13.86 1.15
CA ASP A 134 16.89 12.47 1.43
C ASP A 134 17.25 11.67 0.15
N GLY A 135 17.23 12.31 -1.04
CA GLY A 135 17.61 11.69 -2.32
C GLY A 135 16.49 11.17 -3.19
N SER A 136 15.23 11.60 -2.95
CA SER A 136 14.12 11.36 -3.88
C SER A 136 14.27 12.17 -5.17
N ILE A 137 13.47 11.82 -6.16
CA ILE A 137 13.36 12.51 -7.46
C ILE A 137 11.95 13.05 -7.71
N TRP A 138 11.18 13.28 -6.66
CA TRP A 138 9.81 13.75 -6.78
C TRP A 138 9.75 15.20 -7.25
N HIS A 139 8.78 15.51 -8.12
CA HIS A 139 8.43 16.85 -8.54
C HIS A 139 7.01 17.21 -8.12
N LEU A 140 6.75 18.48 -7.89
CA LEU A 140 5.40 18.95 -7.52
C LEU A 140 4.36 18.61 -8.60
N ASP A 141 4.76 18.62 -9.85
CA ASP A 141 3.87 18.29 -10.97
C ASP A 141 3.45 16.81 -10.97
N ASP A 142 4.27 15.91 -10.43
CA ASP A 142 3.91 14.49 -10.26
C ASP A 142 2.73 14.34 -9.30
N PHE A 143 2.71 15.16 -8.24
CA PHE A 143 1.60 15.20 -7.29
C PHE A 143 0.36 15.88 -7.90
N LYS A 144 0.51 17.07 -8.48
CA LYS A 144 -0.61 17.84 -9.06
C LYS A 144 -1.35 17.07 -10.16
N SER A 145 -0.61 16.32 -10.95
CA SER A 145 -1.16 15.51 -12.03
C SER A 145 -1.67 14.14 -11.58
N TYR A 146 -1.47 13.77 -10.30
CA TYR A 146 -1.86 12.45 -9.81
C TYR A 146 -3.40 12.28 -9.83
N ALA A 147 -3.85 11.27 -10.54
CA ALA A 147 -5.27 10.93 -10.65
C ALA A 147 -5.51 9.44 -10.43
N VAL A 148 -6.66 9.13 -9.85
CA VAL A 148 -7.14 7.73 -9.74
C VAL A 148 -7.51 7.22 -11.12
N THR A 149 -7.11 5.98 -11.43
CA THR A 149 -7.52 5.28 -12.64
C THR A 149 -8.47 4.14 -12.27
N GLU A 150 -9.72 4.25 -12.67
CA GLU A 150 -10.66 3.13 -12.59
C GLU A 150 -10.40 2.13 -13.71
N ARG A 151 -10.48 0.85 -13.39
CA ARG A 151 -10.29 -0.25 -14.34
C ARG A 151 -11.42 -1.24 -14.24
N ALA A 152 -11.89 -1.72 -15.38
CA ALA A 152 -12.88 -2.79 -15.43
C ALA A 152 -12.34 -4.05 -14.76
N PRO A 153 -13.09 -4.69 -13.85
CA PRO A 153 -12.68 -5.92 -13.22
C PRO A 153 -12.61 -7.09 -14.20
N ILE A 154 -11.80 -8.10 -13.88
CA ILE A 154 -11.82 -9.38 -14.58
C ILE A 154 -13.02 -10.17 -14.07
N ASN A 155 -13.90 -10.58 -14.99
CA ASN A 155 -15.06 -11.41 -14.69
C ASN A 155 -14.94 -12.75 -15.41
N ILE A 156 -15.08 -13.85 -14.65
CA ILE A 156 -15.14 -15.21 -15.19
C ILE A 156 -16.29 -15.98 -14.55
N SER A 157 -16.67 -17.08 -15.16
CA SER A 157 -17.60 -18.06 -14.59
C SER A 157 -16.89 -19.39 -14.42
N PHE A 158 -17.01 -19.99 -13.24
CA PHE A 158 -16.44 -21.31 -12.94
C PHE A 158 -17.39 -22.10 -12.06
N LEU A 159 -17.75 -23.32 -12.46
CA LEU A 159 -18.70 -24.22 -11.77
C LEU A 159 -19.99 -23.51 -11.34
N GLY A 160 -20.55 -22.64 -12.19
CA GLY A 160 -21.80 -21.92 -11.92
C GLY A 160 -21.64 -20.66 -11.07
N ALA A 161 -20.47 -20.40 -10.49
CA ALA A 161 -20.18 -19.18 -9.76
C ALA A 161 -19.61 -18.10 -10.68
N LYS A 162 -20.01 -16.84 -10.44
CA LYS A 162 -19.37 -15.67 -11.06
C LYS A 162 -18.28 -15.14 -10.14
N LEU A 163 -17.08 -14.99 -10.65
CA LEU A 163 -15.93 -14.43 -9.94
C LEU A 163 -15.60 -13.07 -10.53
N THR A 164 -15.52 -12.05 -9.67
CA THR A 164 -15.07 -10.70 -10.01
C THR A 164 -13.77 -10.43 -9.29
N MET A 165 -12.73 -10.09 -10.04
CA MET A 165 -11.36 -10.02 -9.54
C MET A 165 -10.67 -8.73 -9.98
N ALA A 166 -9.64 -8.30 -9.23
CA ALA A 166 -8.86 -7.13 -9.58
C ALA A 166 -8.12 -7.34 -10.92
N PRO A 167 -8.17 -6.33 -11.81
CA PRO A 167 -7.45 -6.36 -13.09
C PRO A 167 -5.96 -6.02 -12.90
N PRO A 168 -5.12 -6.13 -13.95
CA PRO A 168 -3.77 -5.59 -13.93
C PRO A 168 -3.75 -4.10 -13.51
N PRO A 169 -2.72 -3.68 -12.75
CA PRO A 169 -1.45 -4.37 -12.52
C PRO A 169 -1.46 -5.42 -11.39
N SER A 170 -2.62 -5.71 -10.78
CA SER A 170 -2.72 -6.85 -9.85
C SER A 170 -2.61 -8.17 -10.62
N SER A 171 -1.66 -9.01 -10.22
CA SER A 171 -1.46 -10.34 -10.85
C SER A 171 -2.49 -11.36 -10.40
N GLY A 172 -3.06 -11.22 -9.19
CA GLY A 172 -3.91 -12.23 -8.57
C GLY A 172 -5.12 -12.61 -9.42
N GLY A 173 -5.86 -11.61 -9.91
CA GLY A 173 -7.05 -11.87 -10.74
C GLY A 173 -6.72 -12.59 -12.05
N THR A 174 -5.67 -12.18 -12.74
CA THR A 174 -5.21 -12.82 -13.98
C THR A 174 -4.76 -14.25 -13.73
N THR A 175 -3.94 -14.47 -12.68
CA THR A 175 -3.44 -15.79 -12.32
C THR A 175 -4.58 -16.75 -11.97
N ILE A 176 -5.53 -16.33 -11.12
CA ILE A 176 -6.68 -17.15 -10.77
C ILE A 176 -7.54 -17.45 -12.00
N ALA A 177 -7.80 -16.45 -12.85
CA ALA A 177 -8.56 -16.63 -14.08
C ALA A 177 -7.91 -17.67 -15.00
N THR A 178 -6.58 -17.60 -15.17
CA THR A 178 -5.83 -18.55 -15.99
C THR A 178 -5.94 -19.98 -15.43
N ILE A 179 -5.69 -20.16 -14.12
CA ILE A 179 -5.79 -21.47 -13.47
C ILE A 179 -7.19 -22.07 -13.63
N LEU A 180 -8.24 -21.29 -13.33
CA LEU A 180 -9.61 -21.77 -13.41
C LEU A 180 -10.05 -22.03 -14.86
N ASN A 181 -9.57 -21.26 -15.82
CA ASN A 181 -9.81 -21.54 -17.24
C ASN A 181 -9.16 -22.87 -17.68
N ILE A 182 -7.93 -23.15 -17.25
CA ILE A 182 -7.29 -24.45 -17.52
C ILE A 182 -8.13 -25.60 -16.93
N ILE A 183 -8.48 -25.49 -15.65
CA ILE A 183 -9.26 -26.52 -14.93
C ILE A 183 -10.63 -26.73 -15.60
N SER A 184 -11.24 -25.68 -16.17
CA SER A 184 -12.57 -25.77 -16.79
C SER A 184 -12.64 -26.69 -18.03
N HIS A 185 -11.50 -27.06 -18.62
CA HIS A 185 -11.43 -27.99 -19.72
C HIS A 185 -11.48 -29.46 -19.29
N PHE A 186 -11.53 -29.74 -18.00
CA PHE A 186 -11.53 -31.10 -17.43
C PHE A 186 -12.82 -31.33 -16.62
N ASP A 187 -13.24 -32.59 -16.49
CA ASP A 187 -14.35 -32.98 -15.59
C ASP A 187 -13.89 -32.96 -14.13
N PHE A 188 -13.61 -31.76 -13.63
CA PHE A 188 -13.08 -31.55 -12.29
C PHE A 188 -13.96 -32.14 -11.17
N MET A 189 -15.28 -32.17 -11.37
CA MET A 189 -16.21 -32.70 -10.37
C MET A 189 -16.23 -34.26 -10.35
N GLY A 190 -15.95 -34.91 -11.48
CA GLY A 190 -15.86 -36.38 -11.59
C GLY A 190 -14.52 -36.94 -11.11
N MET A 191 -13.48 -36.11 -10.92
CA MET A 191 -12.15 -36.52 -10.48
C MET A 191 -12.10 -36.92 -8.99
N ASP A 192 -11.22 -37.85 -8.65
CA ASP A 192 -10.86 -38.11 -7.26
C ASP A 192 -9.98 -37.00 -6.66
N SER A 193 -9.64 -37.12 -5.36
CA SER A 193 -8.87 -36.07 -4.66
C SER A 193 -7.41 -35.97 -5.13
N ALA A 194 -6.81 -37.08 -5.59
CA ALA A 194 -5.42 -37.05 -6.08
C ALA A 194 -5.35 -36.45 -7.48
N GLU A 195 -6.28 -36.79 -8.35
CA GLU A 195 -6.44 -36.21 -9.69
C GLU A 195 -6.68 -34.70 -9.62
N ARG A 196 -7.58 -34.25 -8.73
CA ARG A 196 -7.83 -32.81 -8.49
C ARG A 196 -6.59 -32.07 -7.99
N ALA A 197 -5.87 -32.67 -7.02
CA ALA A 197 -4.65 -32.07 -6.50
C ALA A 197 -3.58 -31.97 -7.60
N HIS A 198 -3.44 -32.97 -8.41
CA HIS A 198 -2.50 -32.99 -9.56
C HIS A 198 -2.87 -31.91 -10.57
N LEU A 199 -4.13 -31.84 -11.01
CA LEU A 199 -4.60 -30.84 -11.98
C LEU A 199 -4.43 -29.43 -11.47
N ILE A 200 -4.77 -29.14 -10.20
CA ILE A 200 -4.56 -27.84 -9.58
C ILE A 200 -3.07 -27.47 -9.60
N THR A 201 -2.20 -28.40 -9.17
CA THR A 201 -0.75 -28.17 -9.10
C THR A 201 -0.17 -27.85 -10.48
N GLU A 202 -0.52 -28.64 -11.51
CA GLU A 202 -0.07 -28.37 -12.87
C GLU A 202 -0.63 -27.07 -13.45
N SER A 203 -1.86 -26.70 -13.10
CA SER A 203 -2.46 -25.43 -13.53
C SER A 203 -1.80 -24.20 -12.87
N MET A 204 -1.14 -24.37 -11.74
CA MET A 204 -0.41 -23.32 -11.02
C MET A 204 1.05 -23.16 -11.48
N ARG A 205 1.55 -24.08 -12.28
CA ARG A 205 2.94 -24.14 -12.75
C ARG A 205 3.16 -23.25 -13.98
#